data_a4700b638f2ea08dfa2b79438813424d
#
_entry.id   a4700b638f2ea08dfa2b79438813424d
#
_cell.length_a   1.000
_cell.length_b   1.000
_cell.length_c   1.000
_cell.angle_alpha   90.00
_cell.angle_beta   90.00
_cell.angle_gamma   90.00
#
_symmetry.space_group_name_H-M   'P 1'
#
loop_
_entity.id
_entity.type
_entity.pdbx_description
1 polymer ?
#
loop_
_entity_poly.entity_id
_entity_poly.type
_entity_poly.pdbx_seq_one_letter_code
_entity_poly.pdbx_strand_id
1 'polypeptide(L)'
;MTDKERFLKQAKAYIGKDGNYVCKVKLGLPDVYHWCAYAVTCIMKDCGFLGVYVKEIEGGAGSIPRNSDGKYGTWYRKYATAHPYPAPGDLIFFRYGNYPNQDKYFCDHVGIVLSFNDKTKDITTLEGNVQGVNGNWERTSSFKQLTRNLYDNSVYAFYTPKWKNEIKFNNPTGGKTTGTSTNKNNADDIIVGDKVNVVKAIQYDNGKPFYAITGIPYNVVEVVRDRVVIGRNGSIIAAVNKCNLKKVRGTAETYVTVQSGDTLYWIAKRNGITLDQIKRLNPQIKDYDLIYIGQKVRIK
;
A
#
# COMPACT_ATOMS: atom_id res chain seq x y z
N MET A 1 14.34 5.56 11.08
CA MET A 1 14.13 5.14 9.69
C MET A 1 13.72 3.69 9.71
N THR A 2 12.52 3.36 9.26
CA THR A 2 12.02 1.98 9.15
C THR A 2 12.76 1.22 8.04
N ASP A 3 12.63 -0.11 8.03
CA ASP A 3 13.24 -0.93 6.98
C ASP A 3 12.66 -0.56 5.59
N LYS A 4 11.37 -0.28 5.51
CA LYS A 4 10.74 0.19 4.28
C LYS A 4 11.31 1.55 3.80
N GLU A 5 11.45 2.52 4.70
CA GLU A 5 12.05 3.82 4.37
C GLU A 5 13.51 3.66 3.91
N ARG A 6 14.28 2.76 4.55
CA ARG A 6 15.65 2.42 4.13
C ARG A 6 15.68 1.82 2.72
N PHE A 7 14.77 0.88 2.44
CA PHE A 7 14.61 0.29 1.12
C PHE A 7 14.28 1.33 0.05
N LEU A 8 13.27 2.18 0.30
CA LEU A 8 12.88 3.22 -0.65
C LEU A 8 13.98 4.29 -0.86
N LYS A 9 14.72 4.63 0.20
CA LYS A 9 15.88 5.53 0.08
C LYS A 9 16.97 4.90 -0.78
N GLN A 10 17.29 3.62 -0.55
CA GLN A 10 18.29 2.89 -1.33
C GLN A 10 17.84 2.71 -2.79
N ALA A 11 16.55 2.44 -3.04
CA ALA A 11 16.00 2.34 -4.39
C ALA A 11 16.18 3.65 -5.18
N LYS A 12 15.94 4.80 -4.55
CA LYS A 12 16.15 6.10 -5.17
C LYS A 12 17.63 6.37 -5.53
N ALA A 13 18.57 5.82 -4.77
CA ALA A 13 19.99 5.92 -5.05
C ALA A 13 20.43 5.14 -6.32
N TYR A 14 19.56 4.26 -6.81
CA TYR A 14 19.80 3.53 -8.07
C TYR A 14 19.33 4.31 -9.31
N ILE A 15 18.62 5.41 -9.19
CA ILE A 15 18.18 6.21 -10.34
C ILE A 15 19.39 6.61 -11.17
N GLY A 16 19.29 6.37 -12.49
CA GLY A 16 20.37 6.62 -13.46
C GLY A 16 21.42 5.50 -13.55
N LYS A 17 21.40 4.50 -12.67
CA LYS A 17 22.27 3.33 -12.79
C LYS A 17 21.77 2.43 -13.93
N ASP A 18 22.70 1.77 -14.61
CA ASP A 18 22.45 0.91 -15.76
C ASP A 18 22.66 -0.58 -15.44
N GLY A 19 22.48 -1.42 -16.45
CA GLY A 19 22.69 -2.86 -16.33
C GLY A 19 24.14 -3.24 -16.01
N ASN A 20 25.15 -2.47 -16.48
CA ASN A 20 26.54 -2.72 -16.10
C ASN A 20 26.76 -2.54 -14.61
N TYR A 21 26.20 -1.46 -14.05
CA TYR A 21 26.28 -1.23 -12.60
C TYR A 21 25.65 -2.38 -11.82
N VAL A 22 24.43 -2.78 -12.17
CA VAL A 22 23.70 -3.83 -11.45
C VAL A 22 24.36 -5.21 -11.64
N CYS A 23 24.56 -5.64 -12.90
CA CYS A 23 24.99 -6.99 -13.19
C CYS A 23 26.49 -7.18 -12.92
N LYS A 24 27.34 -6.29 -13.44
CA LYS A 24 28.79 -6.46 -13.33
C LYS A 24 29.36 -5.91 -12.03
N VAL A 25 29.05 -4.66 -11.69
CA VAL A 25 29.66 -4.02 -10.49
C VAL A 25 29.06 -4.59 -9.19
N LYS A 26 27.76 -4.71 -9.11
CA LYS A 26 27.10 -5.12 -7.86
C LYS A 26 27.04 -6.65 -7.66
N LEU A 27 26.89 -7.40 -8.75
CA LEU A 27 26.70 -8.84 -8.70
C LEU A 27 27.89 -9.65 -9.22
N GLY A 28 28.85 -9.03 -9.90
CA GLY A 28 30.01 -9.73 -10.48
C GLY A 28 29.64 -10.68 -11.63
N LEU A 29 28.52 -10.43 -12.30
CA LEU A 29 28.10 -11.25 -13.43
C LEU A 29 28.98 -10.97 -14.65
N PRO A 30 29.23 -11.97 -15.53
CA PRO A 30 30.12 -11.82 -16.67
C PRO A 30 29.56 -10.88 -17.74
N ASP A 31 28.22 -10.76 -17.81
CA ASP A 31 27.56 -9.90 -18.79
C ASP A 31 26.32 -9.19 -18.20
N VAL A 32 25.69 -8.35 -19.01
CA VAL A 32 24.42 -7.69 -18.69
C VAL A 32 23.29 -8.54 -19.24
N TYR A 33 22.40 -8.95 -18.36
CA TYR A 33 21.20 -9.74 -18.66
C TYR A 33 19.94 -8.87 -18.54
N HIS A 34 18.75 -9.49 -18.60
CA HIS A 34 17.51 -8.83 -18.17
C HIS A 34 17.60 -8.52 -16.66
N TRP A 35 17.79 -7.29 -16.32
CA TRP A 35 18.22 -6.92 -14.96
C TRP A 35 17.17 -6.24 -14.08
N CYS A 36 15.90 -6.23 -14.48
CA CYS A 36 14.83 -5.65 -13.64
C CYS A 36 14.75 -6.32 -12.26
N ALA A 37 14.74 -7.65 -12.21
CA ALA A 37 14.72 -8.42 -10.97
C ALA A 37 16.04 -8.34 -10.21
N TYR A 38 17.17 -8.38 -10.92
CA TYR A 38 18.48 -8.16 -10.31
C TYR A 38 18.58 -6.80 -9.64
N ALA A 39 18.05 -5.73 -10.24
CA ALA A 39 18.06 -4.40 -9.62
C ALA A 39 17.30 -4.38 -8.30
N VAL A 40 16.08 -4.92 -8.28
CA VAL A 40 15.24 -4.98 -7.07
C VAL A 40 15.94 -5.78 -5.97
N THR A 41 16.46 -6.98 -6.31
CA THR A 41 17.08 -7.84 -5.31
C THR A 41 18.47 -7.36 -4.89
N CYS A 42 19.21 -6.63 -5.75
CA CYS A 42 20.41 -5.89 -5.37
C CYS A 42 20.13 -4.79 -4.34
N ILE A 43 19.06 -4.02 -4.53
CA ILE A 43 18.64 -3.01 -3.57
C ILE A 43 18.30 -3.66 -2.23
N MET A 44 17.60 -4.80 -2.24
CA MET A 44 17.35 -5.60 -1.04
C MET A 44 18.67 -6.09 -0.39
N LYS A 45 19.64 -6.56 -1.18
CA LYS A 45 20.98 -6.95 -0.71
C LYS A 45 21.70 -5.78 -0.03
N ASP A 46 21.72 -4.61 -0.65
CA ASP A 46 22.37 -3.41 -0.11
C ASP A 46 21.76 -2.95 1.22
N CYS A 47 20.49 -3.26 1.43
CA CYS A 47 19.80 -3.02 2.70
C CYS A 47 19.99 -4.15 3.74
N GLY A 48 20.64 -5.25 3.39
CA GLY A 48 20.73 -6.42 4.27
C GLY A 48 19.41 -7.19 4.40
N PHE A 49 18.57 -7.19 3.37
CA PHE A 49 17.20 -7.69 3.41
C PHE A 49 17.01 -9.05 2.72
N LEU A 50 18.06 -9.64 2.16
CA LEU A 50 18.00 -11.01 1.67
C LEU A 50 17.80 -11.99 2.85
N GLY A 51 16.92 -12.97 2.65
CA GLY A 51 16.49 -13.87 3.72
C GLY A 51 15.56 -13.23 4.77
N VAL A 52 15.18 -11.96 4.58
CA VAL A 52 14.31 -11.19 5.48
C VAL A 52 13.00 -10.79 4.80
N TYR A 53 13.07 -10.17 3.62
CA TYR A 53 11.93 -9.66 2.86
C TYR A 53 11.82 -10.26 1.47
N VAL A 54 12.90 -10.76 0.93
CA VAL A 54 12.99 -11.63 -0.23
C VAL A 54 14.01 -12.73 0.08
N LYS A 55 13.89 -13.89 -0.58
CA LYS A 55 14.74 -15.03 -0.25
C LYS A 55 16.20 -14.73 -0.58
N GLU A 56 16.48 -14.38 -1.83
CA GLU A 56 17.84 -14.29 -2.37
C GLU A 56 17.89 -13.32 -3.57
N ILE A 57 19.07 -13.23 -4.21
CA ILE A 57 19.21 -12.54 -5.51
C ILE A 57 18.47 -13.33 -6.58
N GLU A 58 17.63 -12.64 -7.34
CA GLU A 58 16.79 -13.25 -8.37
C GLU A 58 16.99 -12.52 -9.72
N GLY A 59 17.18 -13.31 -10.78
CA GLY A 59 17.30 -12.78 -12.14
C GLY A 59 15.97 -12.71 -12.89
N GLY A 60 14.97 -13.48 -12.47
CA GLY A 60 13.64 -13.50 -13.06
C GLY A 60 12.61 -12.75 -12.23
N ALA A 61 11.78 -11.92 -12.86
CA ALA A 61 10.74 -11.16 -12.15
C ALA A 61 9.83 -12.08 -11.33
N GLY A 62 9.32 -13.15 -11.93
CA GLY A 62 8.43 -14.10 -11.27
C GLY A 62 9.12 -14.99 -10.23
N SER A 63 10.43 -15.08 -10.23
CA SER A 63 11.19 -15.86 -9.24
C SER A 63 11.16 -15.21 -7.86
N ILE A 64 11.13 -13.88 -7.81
CA ILE A 64 11.04 -13.13 -6.52
C ILE A 64 9.83 -13.60 -5.71
N PRO A 65 8.59 -13.49 -6.17
CA PRO A 65 7.44 -13.93 -5.39
C PRO A 65 7.36 -15.46 -5.27
N ARG A 66 7.75 -16.23 -6.30
CA ARG A 66 7.72 -17.70 -6.24
C ARG A 66 8.53 -18.24 -5.07
N ASN A 67 9.71 -17.67 -4.83
CA ASN A 67 10.62 -18.08 -3.77
C ASN A 67 10.37 -17.40 -2.42
N SER A 68 9.56 -16.35 -2.38
CA SER A 68 9.41 -15.48 -1.21
C SER A 68 8.00 -15.42 -0.63
N ASP A 69 6.97 -15.79 -1.41
CA ASP A 69 5.56 -15.69 -1.02
C ASP A 69 5.25 -16.54 0.23
N GLY A 70 4.43 -15.99 1.09
CA GLY A 70 4.04 -16.63 2.35
C GLY A 70 5.09 -16.54 3.46
N LYS A 71 6.39 -16.63 3.15
CA LYS A 71 7.48 -16.59 4.14
C LYS A 71 7.99 -15.16 4.38
N TYR A 72 8.38 -14.47 3.34
CA TYR A 72 9.05 -13.17 3.39
C TYR A 72 8.14 -11.99 3.05
N GLY A 73 7.02 -12.25 2.41
CA GLY A 73 6.03 -11.28 1.98
C GLY A 73 4.74 -11.95 1.58
N THR A 74 3.87 -11.20 0.91
CA THR A 74 2.59 -11.68 0.39
C THR A 74 2.41 -11.27 -1.05
N TRP A 75 2.17 -12.24 -1.92
CA TRP A 75 1.78 -12.06 -3.31
C TRP A 75 0.29 -11.90 -3.45
N TYR A 76 -0.15 -10.93 -4.26
CA TYR A 76 -1.56 -10.76 -4.59
C TYR A 76 -1.75 -10.18 -5.99
N ARG A 77 -2.86 -10.58 -6.62
CA ARG A 77 -3.26 -10.03 -7.92
C ARG A 77 -3.78 -8.61 -7.74
N LYS A 78 -3.64 -7.78 -8.77
CA LYS A 78 -4.33 -6.48 -8.77
C LYS A 78 -5.82 -6.68 -8.51
N TYR A 79 -6.44 -5.77 -7.76
CA TYR A 79 -7.85 -5.84 -7.30
C TYR A 79 -8.15 -6.95 -6.28
N ALA A 80 -7.16 -7.57 -5.68
CA ALA A 80 -7.41 -8.51 -4.58
C ALA A 80 -8.09 -7.79 -3.41
N THR A 81 -9.14 -8.38 -2.85
CA THR A 81 -9.93 -7.78 -1.76
C THR A 81 -9.08 -7.44 -0.53
N ALA A 82 -8.10 -8.27 -0.22
CA ALA A 82 -7.21 -8.07 0.93
C ALA A 82 -6.21 -6.90 0.73
N HIS A 83 -5.85 -6.60 -0.53
CA HIS A 83 -4.95 -5.53 -0.92
C HIS A 83 -5.46 -4.86 -2.19
N PRO A 84 -6.49 -4.00 -2.09
CA PRO A 84 -7.12 -3.40 -3.26
C PRO A 84 -6.19 -2.42 -3.99
N TYR A 85 -5.23 -1.86 -3.29
CA TYR A 85 -4.30 -0.85 -3.82
C TYR A 85 -2.86 -1.13 -3.39
N PRO A 86 -1.88 -0.83 -4.28
CA PRO A 86 -0.46 -0.94 -3.93
C PRO A 86 -0.05 0.14 -2.91
N ALA A 87 0.95 -0.18 -2.11
CA ALA A 87 1.53 0.71 -1.13
C ALA A 87 3.01 1.00 -1.45
N PRO A 88 3.57 2.15 -0.99
CA PRO A 88 5.01 2.39 -1.10
C PRO A 88 5.82 1.25 -0.50
N GLY A 89 6.81 0.77 -1.24
CA GLY A 89 7.65 -0.38 -0.87
C GLY A 89 7.14 -1.74 -1.37
N ASP A 90 5.95 -1.80 -1.94
CA ASP A 90 5.52 -2.98 -2.69
C ASP A 90 6.36 -3.15 -3.95
N LEU A 91 6.52 -4.39 -4.38
CA LEU A 91 7.02 -4.70 -5.72
C LEU A 91 5.83 -4.84 -6.65
N ILE A 92 5.91 -4.20 -7.82
CA ILE A 92 4.90 -4.25 -8.88
C ILE A 92 5.38 -5.15 -10.01
N PHE A 93 4.49 -6.00 -10.51
CA PHE A 93 4.80 -7.00 -11.53
C PHE A 93 3.94 -6.80 -12.77
N PHE A 94 4.55 -7.01 -13.93
CA PHE A 94 3.93 -6.77 -15.22
C PHE A 94 3.91 -8.04 -16.07
N ARG A 95 2.82 -8.21 -16.82
CA ARG A 95 2.68 -9.16 -17.93
C ARG A 95 2.38 -8.40 -19.21
N TYR A 96 3.22 -8.55 -20.21
CA TYR A 96 3.04 -7.88 -21.50
C TYR A 96 2.34 -8.75 -22.55
N GLY A 97 2.14 -10.04 -22.26
CA GLY A 97 1.48 -10.99 -23.13
C GLY A 97 0.43 -11.86 -22.42
N ASN A 98 -0.27 -12.67 -23.20
CA ASN A 98 -1.16 -13.70 -22.68
C ASN A 98 -0.40 -15.02 -22.54
N TYR A 99 -0.28 -15.51 -21.31
CA TYR A 99 0.51 -16.71 -20.98
C TYR A 99 -0.38 -17.73 -20.25
N PRO A 100 -1.30 -18.41 -20.94
CA PRO A 100 -2.33 -19.25 -20.31
C PRO A 100 -1.76 -20.46 -19.56
N ASN A 101 -0.58 -20.97 -19.97
CA ASN A 101 0.05 -22.16 -19.40
C ASN A 101 1.14 -21.84 -18.35
N GLN A 102 1.31 -20.57 -17.97
CA GLN A 102 2.29 -20.17 -16.96
C GLN A 102 1.66 -20.11 -15.57
N ASP A 103 2.49 -20.39 -14.57
CA ASP A 103 2.05 -20.31 -13.18
C ASP A 103 1.62 -18.87 -12.77
N LYS A 104 1.03 -18.76 -11.57
CA LYS A 104 0.54 -17.47 -11.06
C LYS A 104 1.64 -16.42 -10.86
N TYR A 105 2.89 -16.82 -10.76
CA TYR A 105 4.03 -15.93 -10.52
C TYR A 105 4.76 -15.50 -11.79
N PHE A 106 4.45 -16.11 -12.92
CA PHE A 106 5.12 -15.73 -14.17
C PHE A 106 4.87 -14.26 -14.50
N CYS A 107 5.94 -13.48 -14.70
CA CYS A 107 5.91 -12.06 -15.00
C CYS A 107 7.11 -11.67 -15.87
N ASP A 108 6.88 -10.72 -16.78
CA ASP A 108 7.91 -10.24 -17.71
C ASP A 108 8.80 -9.17 -17.07
N HIS A 109 8.28 -8.42 -16.10
CA HIS A 109 8.96 -7.27 -15.54
C HIS A 109 8.57 -7.03 -14.08
N VAL A 110 9.46 -6.34 -13.34
CA VAL A 110 9.24 -5.94 -11.95
C VAL A 110 9.81 -4.55 -11.69
N GLY A 111 9.10 -3.78 -10.87
CA GLY A 111 9.49 -2.49 -10.34
C GLY A 111 9.18 -2.36 -8.85
N ILE A 112 9.45 -1.19 -8.30
CA ILE A 112 9.21 -0.81 -6.90
C ILE A 112 8.19 0.31 -6.87
N VAL A 113 7.14 0.17 -6.07
CA VAL A 113 6.12 1.22 -5.86
C VAL A 113 6.68 2.30 -4.94
N LEU A 114 6.67 3.55 -5.41
CA LEU A 114 7.01 4.73 -4.60
C LEU A 114 5.78 5.39 -3.98
N SER A 115 4.70 5.48 -4.76
CA SER A 115 3.44 6.07 -4.32
C SER A 115 2.27 5.59 -5.17
N PHE A 116 1.08 5.72 -4.64
CA PHE A 116 -0.17 5.46 -5.33
C PHE A 116 -1.14 6.63 -5.14
N ASN A 117 -1.72 7.09 -6.22
CA ASN A 117 -2.77 8.10 -6.20
C ASN A 117 -4.15 7.45 -6.34
N ASP A 118 -4.91 7.41 -5.26
CA ASP A 118 -6.23 6.76 -5.24
C ASP A 118 -7.27 7.44 -6.16
N LYS A 119 -7.10 8.70 -6.49
CA LYS A 119 -8.04 9.41 -7.38
C LYS A 119 -7.80 9.07 -8.85
N THR A 120 -6.56 9.19 -9.32
CA THR A 120 -6.18 8.96 -10.72
C THR A 120 -5.82 7.50 -10.98
N LYS A 121 -5.61 6.69 -9.93
CA LYS A 121 -5.07 5.31 -9.97
C LYS A 121 -3.65 5.23 -10.51
N ASP A 122 -2.94 6.35 -10.52
CA ASP A 122 -1.55 6.37 -10.94
C ASP A 122 -0.64 5.80 -9.85
N ILE A 123 0.33 5.02 -10.29
CA ILE A 123 1.36 4.39 -9.47
C ILE A 123 2.68 5.00 -9.90
N THR A 124 3.35 5.71 -9.00
CA THR A 124 4.74 6.12 -9.24
C THR A 124 5.64 4.94 -8.90
N THR A 125 6.48 4.52 -9.85
CA THR A 125 7.37 3.37 -9.71
C THR A 125 8.83 3.75 -9.87
N LEU A 126 9.73 2.89 -9.38
CA LEU A 126 11.14 2.83 -9.76
C LEU A 126 11.39 1.51 -10.48
N GLU A 127 11.91 1.58 -11.70
CA GLU A 127 12.07 0.42 -12.56
C GLU A 127 13.45 0.40 -13.22
N GLY A 128 14.09 -0.74 -13.21
CA GLY A 128 15.32 -1.00 -13.96
C GLY A 128 15.03 -1.73 -15.26
N ASN A 129 15.95 -1.68 -16.20
CA ASN A 129 15.83 -2.33 -17.52
C ASN A 129 14.63 -1.81 -18.33
N VAL A 130 14.46 -0.48 -18.36
CA VAL A 130 13.38 0.19 -19.08
C VAL A 130 13.92 1.29 -20.01
N GLN A 131 13.20 1.54 -21.10
CA GLN A 131 13.50 2.60 -22.06
C GLN A 131 14.94 2.52 -22.61
N GLY A 132 15.41 1.32 -22.89
CA GLY A 132 16.68 1.11 -23.62
C GLY A 132 16.53 1.38 -25.13
N VAL A 133 17.66 1.35 -25.84
CA VAL A 133 17.69 1.49 -27.30
C VAL A 133 17.45 0.13 -27.94
N ASN A 134 16.67 0.09 -29.00
CA ASN A 134 16.40 -1.15 -29.77
C ASN A 134 17.68 -1.88 -30.17
N GLY A 135 17.71 -3.19 -29.99
CA GLY A 135 18.89 -4.04 -30.27
C GLY A 135 19.96 -4.06 -29.17
N ASN A 136 19.87 -3.19 -28.17
CA ASN A 136 20.80 -3.17 -27.02
C ASN A 136 20.10 -2.71 -25.73
N TRP A 137 18.87 -3.20 -25.54
CA TRP A 137 17.97 -2.75 -24.48
C TRP A 137 18.59 -2.87 -23.09
N GLU A 138 19.14 -4.04 -22.77
CA GLU A 138 19.68 -4.34 -21.45
C GLU A 138 20.86 -3.46 -21.07
N ARG A 139 21.69 -3.07 -22.05
CA ARG A 139 22.92 -2.30 -21.84
C ARG A 139 22.68 -0.79 -21.85
N THR A 140 21.66 -0.34 -22.57
CA THR A 140 21.35 1.10 -22.74
C THR A 140 20.24 1.60 -21.85
N SER A 141 19.48 0.69 -21.24
CA SER A 141 18.45 1.04 -20.27
C SER A 141 19.05 1.50 -18.93
N SER A 142 18.29 2.26 -18.17
CA SER A 142 18.68 2.72 -16.84
C SER A 142 17.55 2.55 -15.81
N PHE A 143 17.87 2.66 -14.54
CA PHE A 143 16.90 2.67 -13.46
C PHE A 143 16.22 4.04 -13.40
N LYS A 144 14.91 4.07 -13.60
CA LYS A 144 14.13 5.30 -13.76
C LYS A 144 12.90 5.33 -12.89
N GLN A 145 12.46 6.55 -12.58
CA GLN A 145 11.14 6.78 -12.04
C GLN A 145 10.13 6.89 -13.20
N LEU A 146 9.05 6.14 -13.12
CA LEU A 146 7.98 6.10 -14.12
C LEU A 146 6.61 6.28 -13.46
N THR A 147 5.61 6.62 -14.27
CA THR A 147 4.21 6.59 -13.88
C THR A 147 3.52 5.45 -14.62
N ARG A 148 2.84 4.61 -13.87
CA ARG A 148 1.98 3.53 -14.35
C ARG A 148 0.55 3.81 -13.92
N ASN A 149 -0.41 3.16 -14.52
CA ASN A 149 -1.79 3.24 -14.04
C ASN A 149 -2.29 1.87 -13.62
N LEU A 150 -3.02 1.79 -12.51
CA LEU A 150 -3.52 0.51 -11.98
C LEU A 150 -4.42 -0.22 -12.97
N TYR A 151 -5.11 0.52 -13.83
CA TYR A 151 -5.98 -0.07 -14.85
C TYR A 151 -5.25 -0.55 -16.11
N ASP A 152 -3.95 -0.22 -16.24
CA ASP A 152 -3.14 -0.74 -17.33
C ASP A 152 -3.18 -2.27 -17.33
N ASN A 153 -3.45 -2.85 -18.50
CA ASN A 153 -3.55 -4.30 -18.67
C ASN A 153 -2.24 -5.03 -18.35
N SER A 154 -1.12 -4.37 -18.54
CA SER A 154 0.20 -4.91 -18.21
C SER A 154 0.46 -5.03 -16.71
N VAL A 155 -0.15 -4.19 -15.87
CA VAL A 155 -0.07 -4.32 -14.42
C VAL A 155 -0.79 -5.58 -13.97
N TYR A 156 -0.05 -6.54 -13.44
CA TYR A 156 -0.54 -7.88 -13.19
C TYR A 156 -0.77 -8.16 -11.71
N ALA A 157 0.24 -7.89 -10.87
CA ALA A 157 0.23 -8.26 -9.47
C ALA A 157 1.19 -7.42 -8.64
N PHE A 158 1.15 -7.61 -7.34
CA PHE A 158 2.02 -6.98 -6.37
C PHE A 158 2.58 -8.02 -5.39
N TYR A 159 3.71 -7.69 -4.79
CA TYR A 159 4.27 -8.41 -3.67
C TYR A 159 4.61 -7.43 -2.57
N THR A 160 3.98 -7.60 -1.41
CA THR A 160 4.24 -6.80 -0.21
C THR A 160 5.22 -7.52 0.70
N PRO A 161 6.46 -7.07 0.86
CA PRO A 161 7.37 -7.62 1.85
C PRO A 161 6.78 -7.51 3.26
N LYS A 162 7.06 -8.47 4.14
CA LYS A 162 6.65 -8.43 5.56
C LYS A 162 7.51 -7.45 6.35
N TRP A 163 7.42 -6.16 6.01
CA TRP A 163 8.23 -5.12 6.63
C TRP A 163 8.20 -5.21 8.15
N LYS A 164 9.37 -5.39 8.78
CA LYS A 164 9.52 -5.28 10.24
C LYS A 164 9.41 -3.81 10.63
N ASN A 165 8.77 -3.56 11.77
CA ASN A 165 8.51 -2.20 12.26
C ASN A 165 7.55 -1.37 11.39
N GLU A 166 6.82 -1.98 10.48
CA GLU A 166 5.59 -1.39 10.00
C GLU A 166 4.53 -1.51 11.08
N ILE A 167 3.87 -0.40 11.36
CA ILE A 167 2.65 -0.43 12.17
C ILE A 167 1.62 -1.15 11.31
N LYS A 168 1.38 -2.43 11.64
CA LYS A 168 0.36 -3.20 10.95
C LYS A 168 -0.99 -2.57 11.29
N PHE A 169 -1.69 -2.11 10.28
CA PHE A 169 -3.11 -1.84 10.41
C PHE A 169 -3.81 -3.20 10.60
N ASN A 170 -3.91 -3.66 11.84
CA ASN A 170 -4.80 -4.74 12.16
C ASN A 170 -6.21 -4.16 12.05
N ASN A 171 -6.98 -4.57 11.05
CA ASN A 171 -8.43 -4.47 11.15
C ASN A 171 -8.82 -5.15 12.46
N PRO A 172 -9.57 -4.49 13.35
CA PRO A 172 -9.97 -5.09 14.61
C PRO A 172 -10.99 -6.18 14.33
N THR A 173 -10.51 -7.41 14.15
CA THR A 173 -11.28 -8.59 14.49
C THR A 173 -11.22 -8.71 16.01
N GLY A 174 -12.36 -8.61 16.67
CA GLY A 174 -12.47 -8.54 18.11
C GLY A 174 -11.66 -9.62 18.82
N GLY A 175 -10.77 -9.20 19.68
CA GLY A 175 -10.01 -10.03 20.59
C GLY A 175 -9.69 -9.23 21.86
N LYS A 176 -10.33 -9.62 22.95
CA LYS A 176 -10.05 -9.12 24.31
C LYS A 176 -8.57 -9.24 24.63
N THR A 177 -7.92 -8.14 24.94
CA THR A 177 -6.68 -8.17 25.73
C THR A 177 -6.89 -7.41 27.03
N THR A 178 -6.90 -8.18 28.11
CA THR A 178 -6.78 -7.70 29.50
C THR A 178 -5.40 -7.12 29.71
N GLY A 179 -5.35 -5.82 29.90
CA GLY A 179 -4.18 -5.11 30.40
C GLY A 179 -4.69 -3.98 31.31
N THR A 180 -4.64 -4.23 32.60
CA THR A 180 -5.04 -3.31 33.65
C THR A 180 -4.16 -2.06 33.63
N SER A 181 -4.75 -0.93 33.25
CA SER A 181 -4.25 0.39 33.64
C SER A 181 -5.45 1.29 33.88
N THR A 182 -5.64 1.58 35.14
CA THR A 182 -6.65 2.52 35.65
C THR A 182 -6.34 3.92 35.20
N ASN A 183 -7.09 4.45 34.23
CA ASN A 183 -7.27 5.90 34.08
C ASN A 183 -8.65 6.18 33.47
N LYS A 184 -9.38 7.10 34.10
CA LYS A 184 -10.71 7.55 33.72
C LYS A 184 -10.74 7.97 32.25
N ASN A 185 -11.47 7.22 31.42
CA ASN A 185 -11.73 7.57 30.02
C ASN A 185 -12.59 8.84 29.94
N ASN A 186 -11.97 9.99 29.65
CA ASN A 186 -12.69 11.11 29.13
C ASN A 186 -13.12 10.79 27.69
N ALA A 187 -14.39 11.05 27.35
CA ALA A 187 -14.94 10.79 26.01
C ALA A 187 -14.22 11.52 24.86
N ASP A 188 -13.34 12.46 25.20
CA ASP A 188 -12.53 13.26 24.25
C ASP A 188 -11.08 12.77 24.10
N ASP A 189 -10.71 11.69 24.78
CA ASP A 189 -9.35 11.17 24.67
C ASP A 189 -9.13 10.51 23.29
N ILE A 190 -8.01 10.88 22.63
CA ILE A 190 -7.64 10.33 21.31
C ILE A 190 -6.93 9.00 21.52
N ILE A 191 -7.47 7.95 20.93
CA ILE A 191 -6.91 6.59 21.00
C ILE A 191 -6.66 6.03 19.58
N VAL A 192 -5.88 4.98 19.50
CA VAL A 192 -5.62 4.27 18.22
C VAL A 192 -6.95 3.80 17.61
N GLY A 193 -7.12 4.03 16.32
CA GLY A 193 -8.34 3.72 15.55
C GLY A 193 -9.31 4.90 15.44
N ASP A 194 -9.16 5.95 16.24
CA ASP A 194 -9.98 7.14 16.09
C ASP A 194 -9.75 7.86 14.77
N LYS A 195 -10.73 8.64 14.35
CA LYS A 195 -10.58 9.62 13.28
C LYS A 195 -10.37 11.00 13.89
N VAL A 196 -9.40 11.72 13.35
CA VAL A 196 -9.06 13.08 13.81
C VAL A 196 -8.92 14.06 12.65
N ASN A 197 -9.32 15.28 12.86
CA ASN A 197 -8.97 16.40 11.98
C ASN A 197 -7.71 17.08 12.52
N VAL A 198 -6.83 17.48 11.61
CA VAL A 198 -5.64 18.28 11.95
C VAL A 198 -6.07 19.73 12.09
N VAL A 199 -5.89 20.29 13.28
CA VAL A 199 -6.17 21.70 13.59
C VAL A 199 -4.94 22.55 13.29
N LYS A 200 -3.75 22.04 13.64
CA LYS A 200 -2.47 22.69 13.35
C LYS A 200 -1.50 21.67 12.76
N ALA A 201 -1.11 21.89 11.52
CA ALA A 201 -0.28 20.95 10.75
C ALA A 201 1.22 21.13 11.04
N ILE A 202 1.63 20.79 12.25
CA ILE A 202 3.02 20.83 12.74
C ILE A 202 3.45 19.43 13.15
N GLN A 203 4.59 18.98 12.62
CA GLN A 203 5.19 17.69 12.98
C GLN A 203 5.67 17.70 14.43
N TYR A 204 5.41 16.63 15.15
CA TYR A 204 5.80 16.48 16.56
C TYR A 204 7.32 16.47 16.75
N ASP A 205 8.03 15.73 15.89
CA ASP A 205 9.45 15.42 16.10
C ASP A 205 10.39 16.59 15.75
N ASN A 206 9.99 17.54 14.92
CA ASN A 206 10.86 18.60 14.42
C ASN A 206 10.25 20.00 14.36
N GLY A 207 8.97 20.14 14.74
CA GLY A 207 8.25 21.40 14.74
C GLY A 207 8.00 22.01 13.35
N LYS A 208 8.33 21.30 12.25
CA LYS A 208 8.15 21.80 10.89
C LYS A 208 6.69 21.64 10.44
N PRO A 209 6.18 22.54 9.61
CA PRO A 209 4.87 22.37 9.02
C PRO A 209 4.83 21.19 8.05
N PHE A 210 3.68 20.54 7.91
CA PHE A 210 3.40 19.55 6.88
C PHE A 210 2.07 19.86 6.19
N TYR A 211 1.89 19.29 5.00
CA TYR A 211 0.62 19.50 4.28
C TYR A 211 -0.48 18.62 4.88
N ALA A 212 -1.49 19.25 5.45
CA ALA A 212 -2.71 18.61 5.93
C ALA A 212 -3.92 19.06 5.11
N ILE A 213 -4.76 18.12 4.71
CA ILE A 213 -5.99 18.42 3.97
C ILE A 213 -7.07 18.79 4.98
N THR A 214 -7.57 20.01 4.87
CA THR A 214 -8.65 20.52 5.74
C THR A 214 -9.97 19.78 5.46
N GLY A 215 -10.69 19.44 6.53
CA GLY A 215 -12.03 18.83 6.45
C GLY A 215 -12.04 17.33 6.11
N ILE A 216 -10.87 16.71 5.93
CA ILE A 216 -10.78 15.28 5.68
C ILE A 216 -10.09 14.59 6.88
N PRO A 217 -10.78 13.68 7.58
CA PRO A 217 -10.22 13.01 8.75
C PRO A 217 -9.04 12.10 8.43
N TYR A 218 -8.11 12.03 9.37
CA TYR A 218 -7.00 11.08 9.42
C TYR A 218 -7.29 9.99 10.44
N ASN A 219 -6.79 8.80 10.22
CA ASN A 219 -6.85 7.71 11.19
C ASN A 219 -5.71 7.87 12.20
N VAL A 220 -6.01 7.68 13.47
CA VAL A 220 -5.00 7.57 14.52
C VAL A 220 -4.38 6.19 14.47
N VAL A 221 -3.08 6.15 14.26
CA VAL A 221 -2.30 4.92 14.05
C VAL A 221 -1.54 4.53 15.31
N GLU A 222 -1.02 5.51 16.03
CA GLU A 222 -0.25 5.32 17.26
C GLU A 222 -0.50 6.49 18.19
N VAL A 223 -0.54 6.22 19.49
CA VAL A 223 -0.60 7.23 20.54
C VAL A 223 0.43 6.89 21.61
N VAL A 224 1.41 7.75 21.79
CA VAL A 224 2.41 7.66 22.86
C VAL A 224 2.44 8.99 23.60
N ARG A 225 1.79 9.05 24.76
CA ARG A 225 1.59 10.30 25.52
C ARG A 225 0.90 11.37 24.64
N ASP A 226 1.58 12.48 24.35
CA ASP A 226 1.07 13.57 23.52
C ASP A 226 1.41 13.44 22.02
N ARG A 227 2.22 12.45 21.67
CA ARG A 227 2.57 12.15 20.28
C ARG A 227 1.52 11.23 19.68
N VAL A 228 0.87 11.69 18.65
CA VAL A 228 -0.13 10.93 17.89
C VAL A 228 0.35 10.79 16.44
N VAL A 229 0.53 9.57 15.99
CA VAL A 229 0.82 9.29 14.58
C VAL A 229 -0.51 9.20 13.83
N ILE A 230 -0.62 9.99 12.79
CA ILE A 230 -1.79 10.02 11.93
C ILE A 230 -1.47 9.46 10.55
N GLY A 231 -2.41 8.70 10.03
CA GLY A 231 -2.29 8.07 8.72
C GLY A 231 -3.56 8.25 7.89
N ARG A 232 -3.44 8.00 6.60
CA ARG A 232 -4.55 8.02 5.65
C ARG A 232 -4.27 7.08 4.50
N ASN A 233 -5.29 6.32 4.07
CA ASN A 233 -5.18 5.37 2.96
C ASN A 233 -3.99 4.40 3.11
N GLY A 234 -3.78 3.89 4.33
CA GLY A 234 -2.68 2.96 4.61
C GLY A 234 -1.28 3.60 4.75
N SER A 235 -1.14 4.92 4.56
CA SER A 235 0.14 5.62 4.68
C SER A 235 0.19 6.49 5.94
N ILE A 236 1.34 6.48 6.63
CA ILE A 236 1.62 7.45 7.70
C ILE A 236 1.85 8.81 7.05
N ILE A 237 1.16 9.83 7.59
CA ILE A 237 1.28 11.20 7.11
C ILE A 237 2.24 12.01 7.99
N ALA A 238 2.03 11.97 9.30
CA ALA A 238 2.86 12.68 10.26
C ALA A 238 2.69 12.12 11.69
N ALA A 239 3.65 12.40 12.55
CA ALA A 239 3.44 12.45 13.99
C ALA A 239 3.07 13.90 14.36
N VAL A 240 2.02 14.08 15.16
CA VAL A 240 1.44 15.39 15.52
C VAL A 240 1.21 15.42 17.02
N ASN A 241 1.37 16.59 17.64
CA ASN A 241 1.00 16.72 19.04
C ASN A 241 -0.53 16.58 19.20
N LYS A 242 -0.96 15.85 20.21
CA LYS A 242 -2.38 15.59 20.51
C LYS A 242 -3.23 16.88 20.56
N CYS A 243 -2.67 17.97 21.08
CA CYS A 243 -3.36 19.26 21.14
C CYS A 243 -3.62 19.90 19.76
N ASN A 244 -2.91 19.46 18.72
CA ASN A 244 -3.08 19.90 17.34
C ASN A 244 -4.10 19.06 16.56
N LEU A 245 -4.79 18.16 17.23
CA LEU A 245 -5.78 17.25 16.65
C LEU A 245 -7.14 17.46 17.33
N LYS A 246 -8.20 17.30 16.55
CA LYS A 246 -9.58 17.27 17.06
C LYS A 246 -10.20 15.94 16.69
N LYS A 247 -10.63 15.17 17.69
CA LYS A 247 -11.35 13.92 17.47
C LYS A 247 -12.61 14.18 16.65
N VAL A 248 -12.77 13.42 15.56
CA VAL A 248 -14.02 13.40 14.80
C VAL A 248 -14.97 12.52 15.59
N ARG A 249 -15.91 13.12 16.29
CA ARG A 249 -17.00 12.38 16.91
C ARG A 249 -17.78 11.72 15.79
N GLY A 250 -17.87 10.40 15.82
CA GLY A 250 -18.62 9.64 14.84
C GLY A 250 -20.03 10.21 14.76
N THR A 251 -20.42 10.67 13.58
CA THR A 251 -21.84 10.84 13.30
C THR A 251 -22.45 9.45 13.53
N ALA A 252 -23.51 9.36 14.34
CA ALA A 252 -24.16 8.10 14.64
C ALA A 252 -24.34 7.30 13.35
N GLU A 253 -23.96 6.01 13.39
CA GLU A 253 -24.14 5.11 12.25
C GLU A 253 -25.61 5.11 11.85
N THR A 254 -25.89 5.41 10.62
CA THR A 254 -27.26 5.45 10.10
C THR A 254 -27.47 4.23 9.19
N TYR A 255 -28.51 3.50 9.45
CA TYR A 255 -28.90 2.29 8.71
C TYR A 255 -30.25 2.50 8.03
N VAL A 256 -30.38 1.93 6.85
CA VAL A 256 -31.66 1.77 6.13
C VAL A 256 -32.01 0.29 6.13
N THR A 257 -33.29 -0.02 6.33
CA THR A 257 -33.80 -1.38 6.19
C THR A 257 -34.22 -1.60 4.74
N VAL A 258 -33.72 -2.66 4.13
CA VAL A 258 -34.02 -3.02 2.75
C VAL A 258 -35.51 -3.34 2.62
N GLN A 259 -36.15 -2.70 1.64
CA GLN A 259 -37.53 -2.91 1.25
C GLN A 259 -37.64 -3.74 -0.04
N SER A 260 -38.84 -4.21 -0.38
CA SER A 260 -39.08 -4.88 -1.65
C SER A 260 -38.71 -3.97 -2.84
N GLY A 261 -37.94 -4.49 -3.79
CA GLY A 261 -37.46 -3.77 -4.96
C GLY A 261 -36.22 -2.90 -4.73
N ASP A 262 -35.63 -2.90 -3.52
CA ASP A 262 -34.39 -2.19 -3.26
C ASP A 262 -33.19 -2.90 -3.86
N THR A 263 -32.24 -2.09 -4.34
CA THR A 263 -30.87 -2.48 -4.63
C THR A 263 -29.92 -1.55 -3.89
N LEU A 264 -28.67 -1.96 -3.67
CA LEU A 264 -27.67 -1.08 -3.06
C LEU A 264 -27.50 0.23 -3.83
N TYR A 265 -27.64 0.19 -5.17
CA TYR A 265 -27.59 1.38 -6.02
C TYR A 265 -28.73 2.37 -5.67
N TRP A 266 -29.97 1.89 -5.57
CA TRP A 266 -31.11 2.74 -5.27
C TRP A 266 -31.10 3.24 -3.83
N ILE A 267 -30.65 2.42 -2.86
CA ILE A 267 -30.46 2.85 -1.49
C ILE A 267 -29.40 3.96 -1.43
N ALA A 268 -28.25 3.80 -2.09
CA ALA A 268 -27.20 4.80 -2.14
C ALA A 268 -27.71 6.10 -2.75
N LYS A 269 -28.37 6.04 -3.91
CA LYS A 269 -28.90 7.20 -4.62
C LYS A 269 -29.89 8.01 -3.78
N ARG A 270 -30.83 7.32 -3.12
CA ARG A 270 -31.84 7.98 -2.25
C ARG A 270 -31.21 8.66 -1.03
N ASN A 271 -30.07 8.18 -0.57
CA ASN A 271 -29.37 8.71 0.59
C ASN A 271 -28.20 9.63 0.23
N GLY A 272 -28.07 10.04 -1.05
CA GLY A 272 -27.08 11.02 -1.49
C GLY A 272 -25.62 10.52 -1.42
N ILE A 273 -25.39 9.21 -1.44
CA ILE A 273 -24.07 8.59 -1.46
C ILE A 273 -23.85 7.77 -2.73
N THR A 274 -22.61 7.52 -3.08
CA THR A 274 -22.28 6.69 -4.24
C THR A 274 -22.39 5.20 -3.94
N LEU A 275 -22.53 4.36 -4.98
CA LEU A 275 -22.52 2.91 -4.85
C LEU A 275 -21.21 2.42 -4.19
N ASP A 276 -20.08 3.03 -4.51
CA ASP A 276 -18.79 2.69 -3.88
C ASP A 276 -18.74 3.08 -2.40
N GLN A 277 -19.41 4.17 -2.01
CA GLN A 277 -19.48 4.55 -0.61
C GLN A 277 -20.33 3.56 0.19
N ILE A 278 -21.49 3.17 -0.31
CA ILE A 278 -22.35 2.21 0.41
C ILE A 278 -21.70 0.81 0.49
N LYS A 279 -21.00 0.38 -0.56
CA LYS A 279 -20.19 -0.86 -0.52
C LYS A 279 -19.12 -0.81 0.56
N ARG A 280 -18.37 0.29 0.66
CA ARG A 280 -17.35 0.49 1.72
C ARG A 280 -17.93 0.53 3.13
N LEU A 281 -19.13 1.06 3.30
CA LEU A 281 -19.82 1.11 4.58
C LEU A 281 -20.35 -0.27 5.01
N ASN A 282 -20.46 -1.23 4.09
CA ASN A 282 -21.04 -2.54 4.30
C ASN A 282 -20.14 -3.70 3.84
N PRO A 283 -18.92 -3.83 4.40
CA PRO A 283 -17.98 -4.88 3.99
C PRO A 283 -18.44 -6.30 4.35
N GLN A 284 -19.46 -6.42 5.21
CA GLN A 284 -20.08 -7.68 5.58
C GLN A 284 -20.96 -8.26 4.47
N ILE A 285 -21.42 -7.45 3.50
CA ILE A 285 -22.19 -7.90 2.33
C ILE A 285 -21.20 -8.50 1.34
N LYS A 286 -21.23 -9.82 1.16
CA LYS A 286 -20.28 -10.55 0.31
C LYS A 286 -20.63 -10.45 -1.17
N ASP A 287 -21.92 -10.43 -1.48
CA ASP A 287 -22.44 -10.25 -2.82
C ASP A 287 -23.29 -8.97 -2.85
N TYR A 288 -22.79 -7.96 -3.54
CA TYR A 288 -23.45 -6.65 -3.60
C TYR A 288 -24.67 -6.61 -4.51
N ASP A 289 -24.87 -7.64 -5.32
CA ASP A 289 -26.05 -7.79 -6.17
C ASP A 289 -27.16 -8.56 -5.45
N LEU A 290 -26.88 -9.10 -4.25
CA LEU A 290 -27.82 -9.86 -3.44
C LEU A 290 -28.00 -9.26 -2.04
N ILE A 291 -29.11 -8.57 -1.84
CA ILE A 291 -29.58 -8.06 -0.54
C ILE A 291 -30.99 -8.54 -0.24
N TYR A 292 -31.31 -8.70 1.03
CA TYR A 292 -32.55 -9.31 1.47
C TYR A 292 -33.49 -8.28 2.11
N ILE A 293 -34.80 -8.41 1.90
CA ILE A 293 -35.80 -7.58 2.58
C ILE A 293 -35.62 -7.73 4.10
N GLY A 294 -35.61 -6.60 4.81
CA GLY A 294 -35.36 -6.56 6.25
C GLY A 294 -33.88 -6.43 6.63
N GLN A 295 -32.94 -6.63 5.70
CA GLN A 295 -31.53 -6.45 5.95
C GLN A 295 -31.22 -4.98 6.27
N LYS A 296 -30.37 -4.72 7.30
CA LYS A 296 -29.88 -3.37 7.60
C LYS A 296 -28.64 -3.06 6.79
N VAL A 297 -28.70 -1.98 6.02
CA VAL A 297 -27.61 -1.46 5.20
C VAL A 297 -27.17 -0.13 5.77
N ARG A 298 -25.90 -0.02 6.12
CA ARG A 298 -25.30 1.22 6.63
C ARG A 298 -25.14 2.24 5.50
N ILE A 299 -25.57 3.47 5.76
CA ILE A 299 -25.51 4.60 4.79
C ILE A 299 -24.65 5.76 5.30
N LYS A 300 -24.21 5.68 6.59
CA LYS A 300 -23.36 6.70 7.20
C LYS A 300 -22.50 6.09 8.31
#